data_654e6346ed3404e871cb5464d3b02a1d
#
_entry.id   654e6346ed3404e871cb5464d3b02a1d
#
_cell.length_a   1.000
_cell.length_b   1.000
_cell.length_c   1.000
_cell.angle_alpha   90.00
_cell.angle_beta   90.00
_cell.angle_gamma   90.00
#
_symmetry.space_group_name_H-M   'P 1'
#
loop_
_entity.id
_entity.type
_entity.pdbx_description
1 polymer ?
#
loop_
_entity_poly.entity_id
_entity_poly.type
_entity_poly.pdbx_seq_one_letter_code
_entity_poly.pdbx_strand_id
1 'polypeptide(L)'
;GLMVIEDACQAVFGEYKGRIAGTLGHVAGFSFDAEKTMGSDIGGCMVTNDDALAEQARYMGQSRGAVMKPHYGRLHADAGYAYRMPHCTAAICMAQLEVIRDQVAQRDKMARLLYRLLSEIPGVTPLQIPDDNTVYSCWMAGFNIAPPAFSCNTEQFAAQLAEAGIPGAGMGRYYLMPEAVTYLKRNAAARTYPYSTPPASRTYSYDAANYPNATAFLDTFIRWSTFCEKYQPEHCELAATIVREVASRNRA
;
A
#
# COMPACT_ATOMS: atom_id res chain seq x y z
N GLY A 1 8.42 1.56 26.74
CA GLY A 1 8.66 1.31 25.33
C GLY A 1 7.86 2.26 24.46
N LEU A 2 8.10 2.24 23.15
CA LEU A 2 7.31 3.02 22.20
C LEU A 2 6.03 2.24 21.83
N MET A 3 4.94 2.96 21.56
CA MET A 3 3.77 2.40 20.92
C MET A 3 4.07 2.13 19.44
N VAL A 4 3.65 0.95 18.96
CA VAL A 4 3.81 0.56 17.56
C VAL A 4 2.43 0.53 16.92
N ILE A 5 2.28 1.32 15.86
CA ILE A 5 1.10 1.35 15.00
C ILE A 5 1.48 0.69 13.69
N GLU A 6 0.75 -0.34 13.27
CA GLU A 6 0.94 -0.95 11.97
C GLU A 6 0.03 -0.29 10.93
N ASP A 7 0.62 0.21 9.86
CA ASP A 7 -0.14 0.52 8.65
C ASP A 7 -0.23 -0.75 7.79
N ALA A 8 -1.30 -1.52 8.01
CA ALA A 8 -1.58 -2.75 7.29
C ALA A 8 -2.55 -2.55 6.10
N CYS A 9 -2.73 -1.29 5.64
CA CYS A 9 -3.69 -0.94 4.59
C CYS A 9 -3.43 -1.61 3.23
N GLN A 10 -2.28 -2.22 3.04
CA GLN A 10 -1.91 -2.96 1.83
C GLN A 10 -1.39 -4.37 2.15
N ALA A 11 -1.63 -4.86 3.37
CA ALA A 11 -1.02 -6.09 3.88
C ALA A 11 -2.04 -7.08 4.47
N VAL A 12 -3.29 -7.06 3.98
CA VAL A 12 -4.33 -7.98 4.45
C VAL A 12 -3.86 -9.44 4.31
N PHE A 13 -3.92 -10.21 5.41
CA PHE A 13 -3.42 -11.58 5.50
C PHE A 13 -1.97 -11.82 5.05
N GLY A 14 -1.17 -10.75 4.90
CA GLY A 14 0.28 -10.87 4.80
C GLY A 14 0.86 -11.38 6.12
N GLU A 15 2.02 -12.03 6.08
CA GLU A 15 2.66 -12.58 7.27
C GLU A 15 4.14 -12.20 7.34
N TYR A 16 4.56 -11.79 8.52
CA TYR A 16 5.96 -11.57 8.87
C TYR A 16 6.37 -12.61 9.93
N LYS A 17 7.34 -13.45 9.61
CA LYS A 17 7.81 -14.55 10.48
C LYS A 17 6.66 -15.43 10.99
N GLY A 18 5.71 -15.77 10.11
CA GLY A 18 4.55 -16.60 10.41
C GLY A 18 3.48 -15.92 11.27
N ARG A 19 3.57 -14.61 11.48
CA ARG A 19 2.56 -13.82 12.19
C ARG A 19 1.85 -12.87 11.23
N ILE A 20 0.53 -12.82 11.31
CA ILE A 20 -0.30 -12.00 10.44
C ILE A 20 0.01 -10.51 10.66
N ALA A 21 0.24 -9.76 9.59
CA ALA A 21 0.36 -8.31 9.62
C ALA A 21 -0.90 -7.69 10.22
N GLY A 22 -0.72 -6.69 11.08
CA GLY A 22 -1.79 -6.11 11.90
C GLY A 22 -1.92 -6.75 13.28
N THR A 23 -1.10 -7.78 13.60
CA THR A 23 -1.07 -8.42 14.92
C THR A 23 0.31 -8.32 15.60
N LEU A 24 1.22 -7.55 15.04
CA LEU A 24 2.61 -7.43 15.51
C LEU A 24 2.77 -6.26 16.49
N GLY A 25 2.08 -5.15 16.21
CA GLY A 25 2.10 -3.94 17.00
C GLY A 25 1.01 -3.89 18.09
N HIS A 26 0.81 -2.71 18.64
CA HIS A 26 -0.23 -2.45 19.65
C HIS A 26 -1.60 -2.21 19.01
N VAL A 27 -1.58 -1.63 17.83
CA VAL A 27 -2.78 -1.32 17.02
C VAL A 27 -2.42 -1.35 15.55
N ALA A 28 -3.37 -1.75 14.72
CA ALA A 28 -3.20 -1.71 13.27
C ALA A 28 -4.42 -1.12 12.55
N GLY A 29 -4.17 -0.49 11.40
CA GLY A 29 -5.18 -0.01 10.47
C GLY A 29 -5.20 -0.81 9.18
N PHE A 30 -6.40 -1.15 8.71
CA PHE A 30 -6.65 -1.77 7.39
C PHE A 30 -7.54 -0.86 6.56
N SER A 31 -7.31 -0.87 5.25
CA SER A 31 -8.12 -0.14 4.27
C SER A 31 -8.98 -1.11 3.46
N PHE A 32 -10.22 -0.73 3.20
CA PHE A 32 -11.16 -1.41 2.31
C PHE A 32 -11.55 -0.54 1.11
N ASP A 33 -10.67 0.39 0.75
CA ASP A 33 -10.78 1.17 -0.48
C ASP A 33 -10.97 0.27 -1.70
N ALA A 34 -11.65 0.77 -2.75
CA ALA A 34 -12.03 0.01 -3.94
C ALA A 34 -10.88 -0.77 -4.60
N GLU A 35 -9.66 -0.25 -4.52
CA GLU A 35 -8.50 -0.86 -5.18
C GLU A 35 -7.68 -1.77 -4.27
N LYS A 36 -8.10 -1.97 -3.03
CA LYS A 36 -7.40 -2.87 -2.10
C LYS A 36 -7.67 -4.34 -2.43
N THR A 37 -6.77 -5.21 -1.99
CA THR A 37 -6.92 -6.66 -2.16
C THR A 37 -8.25 -7.16 -1.57
N MET A 38 -8.68 -6.58 -0.46
CA MET A 38 -10.03 -6.70 0.08
C MET A 38 -10.68 -5.32 0.00
N GLY A 39 -11.47 -5.08 -1.04
CA GLY A 39 -12.08 -3.78 -1.32
C GLY A 39 -13.60 -3.80 -1.20
N SER A 40 -14.16 -2.72 -0.69
CA SER A 40 -15.60 -2.51 -0.57
C SER A 40 -16.02 -1.09 -0.90
N ASP A 41 -15.33 -0.47 -1.86
CA ASP A 41 -15.46 0.90 -2.31
C ASP A 41 -14.87 1.93 -1.32
N ILE A 42 -15.29 1.93 -0.08
CA ILE A 42 -14.82 2.82 0.98
C ILE A 42 -14.79 2.08 2.31
N GLY A 43 -13.95 2.53 3.21
CA GLY A 43 -13.92 2.04 4.57
C GLY A 43 -12.56 1.54 5.01
N GLY A 44 -12.55 1.00 6.19
CA GLY A 44 -11.39 0.44 6.86
C GLY A 44 -11.75 -0.02 8.25
N CYS A 45 -10.83 -0.67 8.91
CA CYS A 45 -10.97 -1.00 10.32
C CYS A 45 -9.66 -0.78 11.07
N MET A 46 -9.80 -0.58 12.36
CA MET A 46 -8.70 -0.62 13.31
C MET A 46 -8.84 -1.87 14.17
N VAL A 47 -7.74 -2.54 14.41
CA VAL A 47 -7.69 -3.73 15.27
C VAL A 47 -6.66 -3.55 16.39
N THR A 48 -7.00 -4.03 17.58
CA THR A 48 -6.13 -4.03 18.74
C THR A 48 -6.62 -5.09 19.74
N ASN A 49 -5.70 -5.60 20.57
CA ASN A 49 -6.01 -6.45 21.73
C ASN A 49 -6.07 -5.64 23.03
N ASP A 50 -5.91 -4.33 22.98
CA ASP A 50 -5.98 -3.42 24.13
C ASP A 50 -7.38 -2.80 24.21
N ASP A 51 -8.12 -3.12 25.26
CA ASP A 51 -9.49 -2.65 25.46
C ASP A 51 -9.58 -1.12 25.59
N ALA A 52 -8.58 -0.49 26.20
CA ALA A 52 -8.56 0.97 26.36
C ALA A 52 -8.35 1.66 25.01
N LEU A 53 -7.43 1.16 24.18
CA LEU A 53 -7.25 1.65 22.80
C LEU A 53 -8.49 1.41 21.95
N ALA A 54 -9.15 0.25 22.09
CA ALA A 54 -10.39 -0.07 21.37
C ALA A 54 -11.52 0.88 21.75
N GLU A 55 -11.67 1.19 23.03
CA GLU A 55 -12.66 2.14 23.51
C GLU A 55 -12.38 3.56 22.99
N GLN A 56 -11.14 4.02 23.10
CA GLN A 56 -10.72 5.32 22.58
C GLN A 56 -10.97 5.47 21.08
N ALA A 57 -10.68 4.42 20.30
CA ALA A 57 -10.95 4.41 18.87
C ALA A 57 -12.45 4.48 18.53
N ARG A 58 -13.30 3.81 19.32
CA ARG A 58 -14.75 3.93 19.15
C ARG A 58 -15.25 5.34 19.43
N TYR A 59 -14.72 6.01 20.44
CA TYR A 59 -15.04 7.41 20.67
C TYR A 59 -14.61 8.28 19.51
N MET A 60 -13.36 8.19 19.13
CA MET A 60 -12.79 9.03 18.07
C MET A 60 -13.42 8.78 16.70
N GLY A 61 -13.67 7.52 16.34
CA GLY A 61 -14.11 7.14 15.00
C GLY A 61 -15.62 7.02 14.83
N GLN A 62 -16.38 6.80 15.91
CA GLN A 62 -17.82 6.55 15.80
C GLN A 62 -18.70 7.53 16.57
N SER A 63 -18.12 8.43 17.36
CA SER A 63 -18.86 9.34 18.26
C SER A 63 -19.84 8.61 19.19
N ARG A 64 -19.56 7.35 19.53
CA ARG A 64 -20.44 6.50 20.32
C ARG A 64 -19.67 5.87 21.44
N GLY A 65 -19.68 6.52 22.59
CA GLY A 65 -19.19 5.91 23.81
C GLY A 65 -19.97 4.63 24.18
N ALA A 66 -19.27 3.73 24.85
CA ALA A 66 -19.84 2.47 25.30
C ALA A 66 -20.85 2.64 26.45
N VAL A 67 -20.80 3.76 27.18
CA VAL A 67 -21.58 3.95 28.39
C VAL A 67 -23.00 4.46 28.08
N MET A 68 -23.97 3.58 28.25
CA MET A 68 -25.40 3.92 28.24
C MET A 68 -25.89 3.95 29.68
N LYS A 69 -26.42 5.08 30.13
CA LYS A 69 -27.19 5.12 31.38
C LYS A 69 -28.65 4.87 31.09
N PRO A 70 -29.33 4.03 31.87
CA PRO A 70 -30.79 3.93 31.84
C PRO A 70 -31.37 5.34 31.98
N HIS A 71 -32.32 5.70 31.18
CA HIS A 71 -33.06 6.96 31.18
C HIS A 71 -32.42 8.17 30.47
N TYR A 72 -31.11 8.18 30.18
CA TYR A 72 -30.42 9.34 29.56
C TYR A 72 -29.84 9.08 28.18
N GLY A 73 -29.99 7.86 27.64
CA GLY A 73 -29.40 7.50 26.36
C GLY A 73 -27.87 7.37 26.43
N ARG A 74 -27.16 7.96 25.46
CA ARG A 74 -25.71 7.84 25.34
C ARG A 74 -25.01 8.95 26.10
N LEU A 75 -23.97 8.58 26.81
CA LEU A 75 -22.98 9.51 27.32
C LEU A 75 -21.76 9.50 26.38
N HIS A 76 -21.32 10.69 26.01
CA HIS A 76 -20.09 10.91 25.25
C HIS A 76 -19.05 11.47 26.20
N ALA A 77 -18.00 10.69 26.47
CA ALA A 77 -16.92 11.12 27.36
C ALA A 77 -15.95 12.05 26.64
N ASP A 78 -15.93 12.03 25.31
CA ASP A 78 -15.01 12.83 24.50
C ASP A 78 -15.67 13.22 23.18
N ALA A 79 -15.02 14.15 22.46
CA ALA A 79 -15.41 14.54 21.11
C ALA A 79 -14.79 13.59 20.07
N GLY A 80 -15.54 13.25 19.03
CA GLY A 80 -15.07 12.38 17.97
C GLY A 80 -15.82 12.59 16.66
N TYR A 81 -15.39 11.86 15.64
CA TYR A 81 -15.98 11.90 14.30
C TYR A 81 -17.01 10.79 14.11
N ALA A 82 -17.78 10.84 13.05
CA ALA A 82 -18.80 9.84 12.73
C ALA A 82 -18.37 8.97 11.52
N TYR A 83 -17.23 8.29 11.63
CA TYR A 83 -16.67 7.44 10.58
C TYR A 83 -17.25 6.01 10.60
N ARG A 84 -18.56 5.92 10.75
CA ARG A 84 -19.23 4.60 10.78
C ARG A 84 -19.27 4.00 9.38
N MET A 85 -18.84 2.74 9.29
CA MET A 85 -18.92 1.97 8.06
C MET A 85 -20.41 1.72 7.69
N PRO A 86 -20.84 1.97 6.45
CA PRO A 86 -22.15 1.56 5.97
C PRO A 86 -22.34 0.04 6.03
N HIS A 87 -23.57 -0.42 6.30
CA HIS A 87 -23.83 -1.86 6.40
C HIS A 87 -23.58 -2.62 5.09
N CYS A 88 -23.85 -2.01 3.93
CA CYS A 88 -23.55 -2.63 2.62
C CYS A 88 -22.05 -2.85 2.44
N THR A 89 -21.22 -1.87 2.78
CA THR A 89 -19.76 -1.99 2.77
C THR A 89 -19.28 -3.12 3.68
N ALA A 90 -19.83 -3.20 4.91
CA ALA A 90 -19.50 -4.27 5.84
C ALA A 90 -19.90 -5.66 5.30
N ALA A 91 -21.07 -5.77 4.67
CA ALA A 91 -21.53 -7.03 4.08
C ALA A 91 -20.62 -7.50 2.93
N ILE A 92 -20.15 -6.58 2.08
CA ILE A 92 -19.18 -6.89 1.02
C ILE A 92 -17.86 -7.40 1.62
N CYS A 93 -17.34 -6.73 2.65
CA CYS A 93 -16.12 -7.18 3.35
C CYS A 93 -16.30 -8.57 3.97
N MET A 94 -17.43 -8.83 4.61
CA MET A 94 -17.73 -10.14 5.20
C MET A 94 -17.72 -11.26 4.16
N ALA A 95 -18.32 -11.04 3.00
CA ALA A 95 -18.31 -12.02 1.92
C ALA A 95 -16.88 -12.27 1.39
N GLN A 96 -16.05 -11.23 1.29
CA GLN A 96 -14.66 -11.38 0.85
C GLN A 96 -13.78 -12.11 1.91
N LEU A 97 -14.08 -11.97 3.19
CA LEU A 97 -13.32 -12.68 4.25
C LEU A 97 -13.35 -14.20 4.10
N GLU A 98 -14.36 -14.75 3.45
CA GLU A 98 -14.48 -16.18 3.21
C GLU A 98 -13.40 -16.72 2.25
N VAL A 99 -12.89 -15.87 1.34
CA VAL A 99 -11.99 -16.29 0.26
C VAL A 99 -10.64 -15.56 0.25
N ILE A 100 -10.51 -14.44 0.95
CA ILE A 100 -9.36 -13.53 0.82
C ILE A 100 -8.03 -14.19 1.21
N ARG A 101 -8.02 -15.11 2.16
CA ARG A 101 -6.80 -15.80 2.59
C ARG A 101 -6.20 -16.62 1.44
N ASP A 102 -7.03 -17.36 0.73
CA ASP A 102 -6.61 -18.17 -0.41
C ASP A 102 -6.19 -17.28 -1.60
N GLN A 103 -6.89 -16.16 -1.79
CA GLN A 103 -6.53 -15.18 -2.80
C GLN A 103 -5.16 -14.54 -2.52
N VAL A 104 -4.86 -14.18 -1.27
CA VAL A 104 -3.56 -13.65 -0.88
C VAL A 104 -2.45 -14.69 -1.05
N ALA A 105 -2.69 -15.95 -0.68
CA ALA A 105 -1.74 -17.03 -0.88
C ALA A 105 -1.45 -17.25 -2.38
N GLN A 106 -2.46 -17.17 -3.23
CA GLN A 106 -2.28 -17.26 -4.69
C GLN A 106 -1.48 -16.05 -5.23
N ARG A 107 -1.77 -14.84 -4.78
CA ARG A 107 -1.00 -13.63 -5.15
C ARG A 107 0.45 -13.75 -4.72
N ASP A 108 0.74 -14.21 -3.50
CA ASP A 108 2.11 -14.44 -3.02
C ASP A 108 2.87 -15.41 -3.94
N LYS A 109 2.26 -16.57 -4.21
CA LYS A 109 2.85 -17.59 -5.07
C LYS A 109 3.17 -17.06 -6.47
N MET A 110 2.25 -16.32 -7.07
CA MET A 110 2.44 -15.77 -8.42
C MET A 110 3.41 -14.60 -8.43
N ALA A 111 3.42 -13.75 -7.41
CA ALA A 111 4.37 -12.65 -7.31
C ALA A 111 5.80 -13.15 -7.18
N ARG A 112 6.04 -14.17 -6.36
CA ARG A 112 7.37 -14.80 -6.23
C ARG A 112 7.83 -15.45 -7.53
N LEU A 113 6.92 -16.12 -8.25
CA LEU A 113 7.22 -16.69 -9.57
C LEU A 113 7.57 -15.59 -10.57
N LEU A 114 6.73 -14.58 -10.68
CA LEU A 114 6.93 -13.45 -11.59
C LEU A 114 8.26 -12.73 -11.31
N TYR A 115 8.55 -12.40 -10.06
CA TYR A 115 9.78 -11.70 -9.69
C TYR A 115 11.04 -12.54 -9.95
N ARG A 116 10.98 -13.84 -9.75
CA ARG A 116 12.08 -14.73 -10.15
C ARG A 116 12.33 -14.67 -11.66
N LEU A 117 11.28 -14.79 -12.47
CA LEU A 117 11.40 -14.71 -13.93
C LEU A 117 11.90 -13.34 -14.42
N LEU A 118 11.45 -12.26 -13.81
CA LEU A 118 11.88 -10.90 -14.12
C LEU A 118 13.34 -10.64 -13.73
N SER A 119 13.82 -11.25 -12.64
CA SER A 119 15.21 -11.08 -12.18
C SER A 119 16.25 -11.63 -13.17
N GLU A 120 15.82 -12.50 -14.09
CA GLU A 120 16.68 -13.05 -15.15
C GLU A 120 16.86 -12.08 -16.33
N ILE A 121 16.14 -10.95 -16.37
CA ILE A 121 16.15 -9.99 -17.49
C ILE A 121 17.14 -8.87 -17.17
N PRO A 122 18.25 -8.74 -17.94
CA PRO A 122 19.22 -7.68 -17.70
C PRO A 122 18.60 -6.29 -17.78
N GLY A 123 18.88 -5.46 -16.77
CA GLY A 123 18.34 -4.10 -16.65
C GLY A 123 16.94 -4.02 -16.02
N VAL A 124 16.36 -5.15 -15.62
CA VAL A 124 15.09 -5.22 -14.87
C VAL A 124 15.36 -5.67 -13.44
N THR A 125 14.82 -4.96 -12.48
CA THR A 125 14.98 -5.26 -11.05
C THR A 125 13.59 -5.34 -10.40
N PRO A 126 13.05 -6.54 -10.16
CA PRO A 126 11.77 -6.71 -9.48
C PRO A 126 11.84 -6.24 -8.03
N LEU A 127 10.67 -5.98 -7.44
CA LEU A 127 10.58 -5.73 -6.01
C LEU A 127 11.09 -6.95 -5.24
N GLN A 128 11.89 -6.68 -4.22
CA GLN A 128 12.40 -7.74 -3.36
C GLN A 128 11.37 -8.09 -2.27
N ILE A 129 11.10 -9.36 -2.11
CA ILE A 129 10.30 -9.88 -1.00
C ILE A 129 11.30 -10.42 0.04
N PRO A 130 11.46 -9.78 1.21
CA PRO A 130 12.36 -10.28 2.24
C PRO A 130 11.97 -11.69 2.71
N ASP A 131 12.94 -12.51 3.10
CA ASP A 131 12.72 -13.90 3.56
C ASP A 131 11.81 -13.96 4.79
N ASP A 132 11.91 -12.95 5.68
CA ASP A 132 11.06 -12.83 6.85
C ASP A 132 9.57 -12.61 6.50
N ASN A 133 9.27 -12.21 5.26
CA ASN A 133 7.91 -12.03 4.76
C ASN A 133 7.37 -13.37 4.27
N THR A 134 6.83 -14.17 5.22
CA THR A 134 6.42 -15.56 4.99
C THR A 134 5.21 -15.69 4.08
N VAL A 135 4.33 -14.67 4.08
CA VAL A 135 3.27 -14.50 3.08
C VAL A 135 3.28 -13.05 2.61
N TYR A 136 3.54 -12.83 1.34
CA TYR A 136 3.53 -11.50 0.72
C TYR A 136 2.13 -11.15 0.23
N SER A 137 1.46 -10.24 0.94
CA SER A 137 0.18 -9.70 0.50
C SER A 137 0.40 -8.73 -0.68
N CYS A 138 0.55 -9.28 -1.86
CA CYS A 138 0.84 -8.51 -3.07
C CYS A 138 -0.38 -7.68 -3.48
N TRP A 139 -0.39 -6.39 -3.14
CA TRP A 139 -1.44 -5.48 -3.58
C TRP A 139 -1.31 -5.13 -5.05
N MET A 140 -0.09 -4.80 -5.51
CA MET A 140 0.24 -4.65 -6.92
C MET A 140 1.65 -5.19 -7.20
N ALA A 141 1.88 -5.70 -8.37
CA ALA A 141 3.22 -6.05 -8.82
C ALA A 141 3.95 -4.82 -9.38
N GLY A 142 5.28 -4.91 -9.47
CA GLY A 142 6.09 -3.88 -10.08
C GLY A 142 7.57 -4.22 -10.07
N PHE A 143 8.30 -3.47 -10.86
CA PHE A 143 9.75 -3.59 -10.99
C PHE A 143 10.37 -2.27 -11.41
N ASN A 144 11.64 -2.11 -11.15
CA ASN A 144 12.42 -0.99 -11.65
C ASN A 144 13.18 -1.39 -12.91
N ILE A 145 13.40 -0.45 -13.80
CA ILE A 145 14.34 -0.60 -14.91
C ILE A 145 15.59 0.23 -14.65
N ALA A 146 16.73 -0.16 -15.25
CA ALA A 146 17.96 0.59 -15.23
C ALA A 146 18.03 1.44 -16.51
N PRO A 147 17.69 2.75 -16.51
CA PRO A 147 17.62 3.55 -17.73
C PRO A 147 18.87 3.50 -18.61
N PRO A 148 20.10 3.44 -18.07
CA PRO A 148 21.31 3.32 -18.90
C PRO A 148 21.40 2.02 -19.72
N ALA A 149 20.62 1.00 -19.36
CA ALA A 149 20.59 -0.29 -20.10
C ALA A 149 19.68 -0.24 -21.35
N PHE A 150 18.88 0.83 -21.48
CA PHE A 150 17.86 0.95 -22.52
C PHE A 150 17.96 2.25 -23.28
N SER A 151 17.60 2.22 -24.56
CA SER A 151 17.55 3.37 -25.47
C SER A 151 16.28 4.23 -25.31
N CYS A 152 15.35 3.81 -24.43
CA CYS A 152 14.12 4.53 -24.10
C CYS A 152 14.05 4.85 -22.60
N ASN A 153 13.24 5.84 -22.24
CA ASN A 153 12.99 6.19 -20.85
C ASN A 153 11.93 5.26 -20.20
N THR A 154 11.74 5.38 -18.89
CA THR A 154 10.81 4.52 -18.10
C THR A 154 9.37 4.62 -18.60
N GLU A 155 8.90 5.83 -18.95
CA GLU A 155 7.54 6.05 -19.45
C GLU A 155 7.31 5.35 -20.79
N GLN A 156 8.28 5.49 -21.71
CA GLN A 156 8.24 4.82 -23.02
C GLN A 156 8.31 3.30 -22.88
N PHE A 157 9.13 2.79 -21.96
CA PHE A 157 9.22 1.36 -21.68
C PHE A 157 7.87 0.83 -21.14
N ALA A 158 7.25 1.54 -20.19
CA ALA A 158 5.95 1.18 -19.65
C ALA A 158 4.84 1.21 -20.71
N ALA A 159 4.82 2.21 -21.58
CA ALA A 159 3.88 2.28 -22.69
C ALA A 159 4.01 1.09 -23.65
N GLN A 160 5.23 0.70 -24.01
CA GLN A 160 5.49 -0.47 -24.86
C GLN A 160 5.04 -1.78 -24.19
N LEU A 161 5.16 -1.90 -22.87
CA LEU A 161 4.62 -3.06 -22.15
C LEU A 161 3.09 -3.11 -22.23
N ALA A 162 2.42 -1.97 -22.06
CA ALA A 162 0.98 -1.87 -22.16
C ALA A 162 0.48 -2.26 -23.59
N GLU A 163 1.15 -1.76 -24.61
CA GLU A 163 0.88 -2.10 -26.01
C GLU A 163 1.14 -3.59 -26.32
N ALA A 164 2.15 -4.17 -25.68
CA ALA A 164 2.51 -5.57 -25.88
C ALA A 164 1.61 -6.55 -25.10
N GLY A 165 0.63 -6.06 -24.34
CA GLY A 165 -0.38 -6.88 -23.68
C GLY A 165 -0.24 -7.05 -22.17
N ILE A 166 0.53 -6.18 -21.50
CA ILE A 166 0.53 -6.08 -20.03
C ILE A 166 -0.40 -4.93 -19.61
N PRO A 167 -1.70 -5.20 -19.40
CA PRO A 167 -2.64 -4.14 -19.08
C PRO A 167 -2.30 -3.52 -17.72
N GLY A 168 -2.42 -2.20 -17.65
CA GLY A 168 -2.14 -1.45 -16.42
C GLY A 168 -0.65 -1.28 -16.09
N ALA A 169 0.27 -1.67 -17.00
CA ALA A 169 1.66 -1.25 -16.92
C ALA A 169 1.75 0.27 -17.04
N GLY A 170 2.48 0.90 -16.14
CA GLY A 170 2.61 2.36 -16.14
C GLY A 170 3.63 2.84 -15.12
N MET A 171 4.06 4.10 -15.25
CA MET A 171 4.87 4.71 -14.21
C MET A 171 4.10 4.86 -12.90
N GLY A 172 4.85 5.02 -11.81
CA GLY A 172 4.36 5.01 -10.46
C GLY A 172 3.07 5.80 -10.24
N ARG A 173 2.13 5.21 -9.54
CA ARG A 173 0.87 5.84 -9.13
C ARG A 173 1.08 6.91 -8.07
N TYR A 174 2.11 6.74 -7.28
CA TYR A 174 2.40 7.59 -6.16
C TYR A 174 3.50 8.59 -6.52
N TYR A 175 3.31 9.78 -6.05
CA TYR A 175 4.28 10.85 -6.09
C TYR A 175 5.22 10.75 -4.89
N LEU A 176 6.30 11.48 -4.93
CA LEU A 176 7.04 11.78 -3.73
C LEU A 176 6.10 12.56 -2.78
N MET A 177 5.65 11.91 -1.69
CA MET A 177 4.60 12.42 -0.81
C MET A 177 4.83 13.86 -0.33
N PRO A 178 6.06 14.25 0.10
CA PRO A 178 6.29 15.63 0.52
C PRO A 178 6.05 16.68 -0.57
N GLU A 179 6.21 16.32 -1.83
CA GLU A 179 5.89 17.21 -2.96
C GLU A 179 4.43 17.18 -3.35
N ALA A 180 3.81 16.01 -3.30
CA ALA A 180 2.40 15.84 -3.63
C ALA A 180 1.49 16.56 -2.64
N VAL A 181 1.86 16.59 -1.36
CA VAL A 181 1.11 17.28 -0.31
C VAL A 181 1.60 18.73 -0.19
N THR A 182 1.21 19.56 -1.14
CA THR A 182 1.59 20.98 -1.21
C THR A 182 1.25 21.77 0.06
N TYR A 183 0.22 21.34 0.80
CA TYR A 183 -0.12 21.87 2.12
C TYR A 183 1.04 21.77 3.12
N LEU A 184 1.69 20.60 3.19
CA LEU A 184 2.83 20.39 4.09
C LEU A 184 4.02 21.27 3.69
N LYS A 185 4.35 21.30 2.41
CA LYS A 185 5.45 22.10 1.87
C LYS A 185 5.25 23.59 2.16
N ARG A 186 4.04 24.10 1.91
CA ARG A 186 3.68 25.49 2.18
C ARG A 186 3.76 25.85 3.67
N ASN A 187 3.17 25.01 4.54
CA ASN A 187 3.14 25.29 5.98
C ASN A 187 4.52 25.14 6.63
N ALA A 188 5.34 24.20 6.15
CA ALA A 188 6.73 24.09 6.61
C ALA A 188 7.54 25.33 6.27
N ALA A 189 7.43 25.84 5.03
CA ALA A 189 8.12 27.05 4.60
C ALA A 189 7.66 28.31 5.35
N ALA A 190 6.35 28.43 5.58
CA ALA A 190 5.76 29.54 6.34
C ALA A 190 5.90 29.40 7.86
N ARG A 191 6.39 28.26 8.36
CA ARG A 191 6.44 27.90 9.79
C ARG A 191 5.09 28.07 10.50
N THR A 192 4.01 27.71 9.84
CA THR A 192 2.68 27.66 10.43
C THR A 192 2.41 26.29 11.08
N TYR A 193 1.28 26.12 11.77
CA TYR A 193 0.93 24.84 12.40
C TYR A 193 0.98 23.69 11.36
N PRO A 194 1.55 22.51 11.69
CA PRO A 194 2.12 22.10 12.99
C PRO A 194 3.59 22.52 13.24
N TYR A 195 4.24 23.18 12.30
CA TYR A 195 5.67 23.49 12.34
C TYR A 195 6.04 24.69 13.21
N SER A 196 5.05 25.40 13.75
CA SER A 196 5.21 26.53 14.67
C SER A 196 5.22 26.15 16.15
N THR A 197 4.89 24.89 16.47
CA THR A 197 4.70 24.43 17.86
C THR A 197 5.47 23.14 18.14
N PRO A 198 5.85 22.88 19.40
CA PRO A 198 6.43 21.61 19.78
C PRO A 198 5.54 20.42 19.35
N PRO A 199 6.13 19.29 18.95
CA PRO A 199 7.55 18.95 18.99
C PRO A 199 8.42 19.47 17.83
N ALA A 200 7.88 20.31 16.93
CA ALA A 200 8.64 20.89 15.83
C ALA A 200 9.74 21.83 16.36
N SER A 201 10.99 21.46 16.18
CA SER A 201 12.15 22.12 16.76
C SER A 201 13.13 22.71 15.74
N ARG A 202 12.89 22.47 14.45
CA ARG A 202 13.77 22.88 13.34
C ARG A 202 12.98 23.39 12.14
N THR A 203 13.68 23.95 11.17
CA THR A 203 13.10 24.22 9.85
C THR A 203 13.04 22.92 9.05
N TYR A 204 11.91 22.66 8.41
CA TYR A 204 11.66 21.49 7.56
C TYR A 204 11.63 21.93 6.10
N SER A 205 12.29 21.16 5.25
CA SER A 205 12.21 21.29 3.79
C SER A 205 11.76 19.97 3.21
N TYR A 206 10.78 20.04 2.32
CA TYR A 206 10.20 18.88 1.60
C TYR A 206 10.56 18.90 0.11
N ASP A 207 11.74 19.41 -0.22
CA ASP A 207 12.23 19.39 -1.59
C ASP A 207 12.69 17.99 -2.00
N ALA A 208 12.44 17.61 -3.27
CA ALA A 208 12.79 16.27 -3.79
C ALA A 208 14.28 15.94 -3.61
N ALA A 209 15.15 16.94 -3.66
CA ALA A 209 16.58 16.77 -3.42
C ALA A 209 16.93 16.17 -2.05
N ASN A 210 16.04 16.28 -1.06
CA ASN A 210 16.21 15.68 0.26
C ASN A 210 15.85 14.18 0.29
N TYR A 211 15.31 13.64 -0.82
CA TYR A 211 14.82 12.26 -0.91
C TYR A 211 15.39 11.53 -2.14
N PRO A 212 16.72 11.50 -2.35
CA PRO A 212 17.31 11.01 -3.58
C PRO A 212 16.98 9.54 -3.88
N ASN A 213 16.92 8.70 -2.84
CA ASN A 213 16.60 7.28 -3.03
C ASN A 213 15.13 7.06 -3.44
N ALA A 214 14.20 7.78 -2.82
CA ALA A 214 12.78 7.69 -3.17
C ALA A 214 12.53 8.23 -4.58
N THR A 215 13.17 9.34 -4.95
CA THR A 215 13.08 9.92 -6.29
C THR A 215 13.62 8.95 -7.33
N ALA A 216 14.83 8.41 -7.13
CA ALA A 216 15.43 7.45 -8.06
C ALA A 216 14.58 6.18 -8.21
N PHE A 217 13.97 5.71 -7.12
CA PHE A 217 13.05 4.57 -7.18
C PHE A 217 11.81 4.90 -8.02
N LEU A 218 11.16 6.04 -7.77
CA LEU A 218 9.92 6.43 -8.46
C LEU A 218 10.15 6.72 -9.94
N ASP A 219 11.30 7.30 -10.31
CA ASP A 219 11.66 7.63 -11.70
C ASP A 219 11.89 6.39 -12.57
N THR A 220 12.16 5.24 -11.94
CA THR A 220 12.47 4.00 -12.66
C THR A 220 11.44 2.89 -12.44
N PHE A 221 10.44 3.13 -11.58
CA PHE A 221 9.47 2.13 -11.19
C PHE A 221 8.31 2.01 -12.18
N ILE A 222 8.12 0.82 -12.69
CA ILE A 222 6.95 0.43 -13.50
C ILE A 222 6.04 -0.41 -12.62
N ARG A 223 4.86 0.11 -12.36
CA ARG A 223 3.80 -0.61 -11.64
C ARG A 223 2.99 -1.48 -12.59
N TRP A 224 2.45 -2.54 -12.04
CA TRP A 224 1.52 -3.44 -12.70
C TRP A 224 0.26 -3.58 -11.84
N SER A 225 -0.72 -2.72 -12.11
CA SER A 225 -1.90 -2.56 -11.25
C SER A 225 -2.96 -3.64 -11.44
N THR A 226 -2.91 -4.40 -12.52
CA THR A 226 -3.88 -5.47 -12.81
C THR A 226 -3.45 -6.84 -12.31
N PHE A 227 -2.29 -6.94 -11.65
CA PHE A 227 -1.84 -8.19 -11.05
C PHE A 227 -2.79 -8.59 -9.90
N CYS A 228 -3.32 -9.81 -9.97
CA CYS A 228 -4.34 -10.27 -9.02
C CYS A 228 -4.29 -11.81 -8.82
N GLU A 229 -5.14 -12.32 -7.95
CA GLU A 229 -5.27 -13.74 -7.61
C GLU A 229 -5.68 -14.65 -8.78
N LYS A 230 -6.13 -14.10 -9.88
CA LYS A 230 -6.50 -14.86 -11.09
C LYS A 230 -5.29 -15.27 -11.93
N TYR A 231 -4.13 -14.72 -11.62
CA TYR A 231 -2.90 -15.08 -12.31
C TYR A 231 -2.54 -16.54 -12.04
N GLN A 232 -2.07 -17.22 -13.09
CA GLN A 232 -1.56 -18.58 -13.08
C GLN A 232 -0.11 -18.58 -13.59
N PRO A 233 0.65 -19.67 -13.44
CA PRO A 233 2.05 -19.71 -13.87
C PRO A 233 2.26 -19.27 -15.31
N GLU A 234 1.40 -19.72 -16.23
CA GLU A 234 1.47 -19.37 -17.66
C GLU A 234 1.29 -17.87 -17.92
N HIS A 235 0.51 -17.17 -17.10
CA HIS A 235 0.38 -15.71 -17.19
C HIS A 235 1.67 -15.02 -16.76
N CYS A 236 2.34 -15.53 -15.73
CA CYS A 236 3.62 -14.99 -15.27
C CYS A 236 4.73 -15.23 -16.29
N GLU A 237 4.75 -16.40 -16.94
CA GLU A 237 5.71 -16.77 -17.98
C GLU A 237 5.52 -15.91 -19.22
N LEU A 238 4.27 -15.74 -19.68
CA LEU A 238 3.93 -14.87 -20.80
C LEU A 238 4.35 -13.41 -20.53
N ALA A 239 4.05 -12.92 -19.34
CA ALA A 239 4.43 -11.58 -18.94
C ALA A 239 5.94 -11.36 -18.90
N ALA A 240 6.69 -12.31 -18.33
CA ALA A 240 8.16 -12.25 -18.34
C ALA A 240 8.72 -12.30 -19.77
N THR A 241 8.07 -13.05 -20.68
CA THR A 241 8.42 -13.09 -22.09
C THR A 241 8.21 -11.73 -22.75
N ILE A 242 7.07 -11.07 -22.52
CA ILE A 242 6.77 -9.73 -23.04
C ILE A 242 7.81 -8.72 -22.52
N VAL A 243 8.11 -8.74 -21.21
CA VAL A 243 9.12 -7.84 -20.62
C VAL A 243 10.48 -8.06 -21.25
N ARG A 244 10.88 -9.31 -21.47
CA ARG A 244 12.16 -9.68 -22.11
C ARG A 244 12.23 -9.18 -23.56
N GLU A 245 11.15 -9.30 -24.32
CA GLU A 245 11.09 -8.81 -25.70
C GLU A 245 11.18 -7.29 -25.77
N VAL A 246 10.44 -6.57 -24.91
CA VAL A 246 10.51 -5.09 -24.86
C VAL A 246 11.90 -4.65 -24.42
N ALA A 247 12.49 -5.30 -23.41
CA ALA A 247 13.86 -5.04 -22.97
C ALA A 247 14.87 -5.28 -24.10
N SER A 248 14.72 -6.35 -24.87
CA SER A 248 15.63 -6.70 -25.97
C SER A 248 15.56 -5.70 -27.14
N ARG A 249 14.36 -5.22 -27.48
CA ARG A 249 14.15 -4.21 -28.53
C ARG A 249 14.74 -2.85 -28.19
N ASN A 250 14.83 -2.53 -26.90
CA ASN A 250 15.29 -1.24 -26.39
C ASN A 250 16.70 -1.30 -25.79
N ARG A 251 17.48 -2.31 -26.03
CA ARG A 251 18.87 -2.34 -25.55
C ARG A 251 19.67 -1.17 -26.07
N ALA A 252 20.42 -0.49 -25.16
CA ALA A 252 21.34 0.60 -25.49
C ALA A 252 22.61 0.10 -26.16
#